data_16cb7d1074cc04fc38939d08321ee246
#
_entry.id   16cb7d1074cc04fc38939d08321ee246
#
_cell.length_a   1.000
_cell.length_b   1.000
_cell.length_c   1.000
_cell.angle_alpha   90.00
_cell.angle_beta   90.00
_cell.angle_gamma   90.00
#
_symmetry.space_group_name_H-M   'P 1'
#
loop_
_entity.id
_entity.type
_entity.pdbx_description
1 polymer ?
#
loop_
_entity_poly.entity_id
_entity_poly.type
_entity_poly.pdbx_seq_one_letter_code
_entity_poly.pdbx_strand_id
1 'polypeptide(L)'
;MPDTKFHFSPRPNRAHEIQWREWSDDAFREAQESGKPVLLSLSAVWCHWCHVMDETSYSDEGVIGFINQHFIPIRVDNDQRPDVNARYNMGGWPTTAFLTPEGEILAGATYVPPDQMKELLPKVNVHYQSNRNEVTNKALELRQRRLTAMSGERGELSPRIFDDILRSVVENYDPVFGGFGEAPKFPHTDAIDLLLYAYRRNRDPDLLHMARKTLDFMSRGDVFDQEWGGFFRYATRRDWSEPHYEKMLEDNAKLLPNLLALARITNHQSPLSRASGDEPGVRDFADRTFDYVEWKLRDKEKGFFYGSQDADEEFYKLSKEGRERAEEPYIDRTCYVSWNAMMISAYLEASWTLDRPELRDAGQRALEFLWDECRDAQRGMYRFHDGSGPQVLGLLGDQAHTAKALLDAHEVTGESMYLERARELARFIVERFADRENGARTGGRSAGFYDVWDQVEDVGRLKDRQKSIQDNTVCAEVFLRLHHLTREDKSREIARATLEAFVSGYPHMGYFAAGYARQVDTLLNPPAEVNIVGSAALAAELHRAALALDVPSRVVQVLDPARDAARLEALSLPAEPAPAAYACFGTMCSAPVTQPEALAETVRQMQQAAVRPAAAT
;
A
#
# COMPACT_ATOMS: atom_id res chain seq x y z
N MET A 1 -16.36 22.14 21.35
CA MET A 1 -17.16 21.78 20.17
C MET A 1 -17.91 20.53 20.53
N PRO A 2 -19.13 20.28 20.05
CA PRO A 2 -19.76 19.00 20.27
C PRO A 2 -18.83 17.92 19.69
N ASP A 3 -18.73 16.81 20.39
CA ASP A 3 -17.94 15.63 20.02
C ASP A 3 -18.57 15.02 18.75
N THR A 4 -18.22 15.55 17.59
CA THR A 4 -18.78 15.09 16.31
C THR A 4 -17.86 13.98 15.79
N LYS A 5 -18.43 12.82 15.52
CA LYS A 5 -17.75 11.66 14.89
C LYS A 5 -17.18 11.96 13.50
N PHE A 6 -17.52 13.15 12.92
CA PHE A 6 -17.12 13.53 11.57
C PHE A 6 -16.15 14.69 11.62
N HIS A 7 -15.11 14.61 10.80
CA HIS A 7 -14.23 15.74 10.53
C HIS A 7 -14.87 16.69 9.51
N PHE A 8 -14.81 17.99 9.80
CA PHE A 8 -15.24 19.05 8.93
C PHE A 8 -14.10 20.05 8.74
N SER A 9 -14.23 20.96 7.78
CA SER A 9 -13.26 22.04 7.61
C SER A 9 -12.95 22.72 8.93
N PRO A 10 -11.68 23.02 9.23
CA PRO A 10 -11.28 23.79 10.41
C PRO A 10 -11.76 25.25 10.34
N ARG A 11 -12.10 25.75 9.14
CA ARG A 11 -12.64 27.09 8.95
C ARG A 11 -14.13 27.15 9.30
N PRO A 12 -14.68 28.35 9.60
CA PRO A 12 -16.11 28.49 9.93
C PRO A 12 -17.01 27.91 8.85
N ASN A 13 -17.87 26.94 9.24
CA ASN A 13 -18.82 26.29 8.35
C ASN A 13 -20.06 25.82 9.12
N ARG A 14 -21.11 25.44 8.38
CA ARG A 14 -22.38 24.92 8.89
C ARG A 14 -22.65 23.47 8.45
N ALA A 15 -21.69 22.78 7.87
CA ALA A 15 -21.84 21.41 7.36
C ALA A 15 -22.31 20.42 8.44
N HIS A 16 -21.99 20.68 9.71
CA HIS A 16 -22.44 19.90 10.87
C HIS A 16 -23.95 20.01 11.15
N GLU A 17 -24.67 20.95 10.54
CA GLU A 17 -26.13 21.07 10.66
C GLU A 17 -26.88 20.07 9.77
N ILE A 18 -26.18 19.48 8.77
CA ILE A 18 -26.71 18.32 8.05
C ILE A 18 -26.68 17.13 9.00
N GLN A 19 -27.77 16.38 9.08
CA GLN A 19 -27.94 15.25 9.98
C GLN A 19 -27.20 14.00 9.45
N TRP A 20 -25.88 14.06 9.39
CA TRP A 20 -25.03 13.00 8.88
C TRP A 20 -25.17 11.70 9.67
N ARG A 21 -25.15 10.57 8.97
CA ARG A 21 -25.03 9.21 9.49
C ARG A 21 -23.69 8.62 9.08
N GLU A 22 -23.21 7.69 9.87
CA GLU A 22 -22.13 6.79 9.46
C GLU A 22 -22.66 5.77 8.45
N TRP A 23 -21.75 5.18 7.67
CA TRP A 23 -22.08 4.03 6.83
C TRP A 23 -22.45 2.84 7.71
N SER A 24 -23.70 2.43 7.73
CA SER A 24 -24.22 1.38 8.61
C SER A 24 -25.52 0.80 8.09
N ASP A 25 -25.85 -0.43 8.54
CA ASP A 25 -27.15 -1.06 8.29
C ASP A 25 -28.32 -0.18 8.73
N ASP A 26 -28.18 0.51 9.85
CA ASP A 26 -29.24 1.38 10.40
C ASP A 26 -29.55 2.56 9.46
N ALA A 27 -28.53 3.19 8.87
CA ALA A 27 -28.71 4.28 7.92
C ALA A 27 -29.45 3.83 6.65
N PHE A 28 -29.11 2.66 6.13
CA PHE A 28 -29.78 2.10 4.96
C PHE A 28 -31.20 1.61 5.27
N ARG A 29 -31.44 1.07 6.46
CA ARG A 29 -32.78 0.71 6.94
C ARG A 29 -33.66 1.94 7.04
N GLU A 30 -33.16 3.04 7.64
CA GLU A 30 -33.87 4.32 7.68
C GLU A 30 -34.25 4.81 6.27
N ALA A 31 -33.32 4.68 5.28
CA ALA A 31 -33.59 5.03 3.89
C ALA A 31 -34.72 4.16 3.29
N GLN A 32 -34.71 2.86 3.54
CA GLN A 32 -35.74 1.93 3.07
C GLN A 32 -37.11 2.22 3.69
N GLU A 33 -37.18 2.40 5.02
CA GLU A 33 -38.42 2.67 5.75
C GLU A 33 -39.03 4.03 5.39
N SER A 34 -38.21 5.07 5.25
CA SER A 34 -38.66 6.40 4.86
C SER A 34 -38.89 6.56 3.35
N GLY A 35 -38.38 5.63 2.54
CA GLY A 35 -38.40 5.70 1.08
C GLY A 35 -37.63 6.89 0.50
N LYS A 36 -36.66 7.44 1.25
CA LYS A 36 -35.78 8.52 0.80
C LYS A 36 -34.53 7.95 0.13
N PRO A 37 -34.00 8.59 -0.93
CA PRO A 37 -32.69 8.23 -1.47
C PRO A 37 -31.59 8.63 -0.49
N VAL A 38 -30.42 7.98 -0.60
CA VAL A 38 -29.24 8.32 0.18
C VAL A 38 -28.42 9.39 -0.55
N LEU A 39 -27.91 10.37 0.20
CA LEU A 39 -26.85 11.27 -0.25
C LEU A 39 -25.57 10.84 0.45
N LEU A 40 -24.64 10.26 -0.30
CA LEU A 40 -23.33 9.84 0.19
C LEU A 40 -22.29 10.92 -0.09
N SER A 41 -21.64 11.43 0.95
CA SER A 41 -20.47 12.30 0.86
C SER A 41 -19.22 11.50 1.21
N LEU A 42 -18.33 11.27 0.21
CA LEU A 42 -16.98 10.77 0.46
C LEU A 42 -16.04 11.96 0.60
N SER A 43 -15.38 12.02 1.73
CA SER A 43 -14.47 13.08 2.14
C SER A 43 -13.14 12.47 2.60
N ALA A 44 -12.15 13.31 2.85
CA ALA A 44 -10.93 12.95 3.55
C ALA A 44 -10.47 14.14 4.40
N VAL A 45 -9.82 13.86 5.51
CA VAL A 45 -9.35 14.89 6.46
C VAL A 45 -8.44 15.91 5.78
N TRP A 46 -7.53 15.45 4.93
CA TRP A 46 -6.52 16.24 4.22
C TRP A 46 -7.02 16.93 2.95
N CYS A 47 -8.28 16.77 2.57
CA CYS A 47 -8.79 17.13 1.25
C CYS A 47 -9.24 18.60 1.19
N HIS A 48 -8.45 19.46 0.55
CA HIS A 48 -8.75 20.89 0.37
C HIS A 48 -10.15 21.14 -0.21
N TRP A 49 -10.53 20.49 -1.32
CA TRP A 49 -11.84 20.67 -1.95
C TRP A 49 -13.00 20.13 -1.11
N CYS A 50 -12.74 19.18 -0.19
CA CYS A 50 -13.72 18.73 0.78
C CYS A 50 -13.99 19.83 1.82
N HIS A 51 -12.95 20.53 2.28
CA HIS A 51 -13.09 21.71 3.15
C HIS A 51 -13.88 22.83 2.46
N VAL A 52 -13.54 23.14 1.19
CA VAL A 52 -14.30 24.13 0.39
C VAL A 52 -15.77 23.73 0.28
N MET A 53 -16.09 22.45 0.11
CA MET A 53 -17.46 21.96 0.05
C MET A 53 -18.20 22.14 1.39
N ASP A 54 -17.54 21.88 2.51
CA ASP A 54 -18.08 22.11 3.85
C ASP A 54 -18.35 23.60 4.10
N GLU A 55 -17.43 24.49 3.68
CA GLU A 55 -17.52 25.94 3.85
C GLU A 55 -18.59 26.57 2.94
N THR A 56 -18.92 25.95 1.81
CA THR A 56 -19.81 26.52 0.78
C THR A 56 -21.12 25.75 0.64
N SER A 57 -21.13 24.66 -0.11
CA SER A 57 -22.37 23.95 -0.49
C SER A 57 -23.07 23.32 0.72
N TYR A 58 -22.34 22.70 1.63
CA TYR A 58 -22.90 22.13 2.85
C TYR A 58 -23.15 23.14 3.96
N SER A 59 -22.78 24.42 3.75
CA SER A 59 -23.09 25.55 4.65
C SER A 59 -24.26 26.41 4.17
N ASP A 60 -24.81 26.17 2.96
CA ASP A 60 -25.96 26.88 2.44
C ASP A 60 -27.24 26.38 3.14
N GLU A 61 -28.02 27.31 3.70
CA GLU A 61 -29.25 27.02 4.47
C GLU A 61 -30.27 26.24 3.66
N GLY A 62 -30.45 26.59 2.38
CA GLY A 62 -31.39 25.90 1.49
C GLY A 62 -30.96 24.47 1.18
N VAL A 63 -29.64 24.26 0.99
CA VAL A 63 -29.06 22.94 0.78
C VAL A 63 -29.19 22.07 2.04
N ILE A 64 -28.84 22.61 3.22
CA ILE A 64 -28.96 21.90 4.51
C ILE A 64 -30.42 21.46 4.73
N GLY A 65 -31.38 22.41 4.60
CA GLY A 65 -32.81 22.13 4.79
C GLY A 65 -33.32 21.06 3.83
N PHE A 66 -32.96 21.17 2.55
CA PHE A 66 -33.41 20.21 1.52
C PHE A 66 -32.82 18.80 1.74
N ILE A 67 -31.52 18.69 2.06
CA ILE A 67 -30.88 17.41 2.34
C ILE A 67 -31.57 16.73 3.54
N ASN A 68 -31.70 17.42 4.67
CA ASN A 68 -32.30 16.86 5.89
C ASN A 68 -33.75 16.42 5.68
N GLN A 69 -34.49 17.10 4.82
CA GLN A 69 -35.91 16.79 4.54
C GLN A 69 -36.06 15.60 3.57
N HIS A 70 -35.25 15.52 2.53
CA HIS A 70 -35.53 14.66 1.36
C HIS A 70 -34.52 13.50 1.16
N PHE A 71 -33.40 13.50 1.86
CA PHE A 71 -32.38 12.46 1.76
C PHE A 71 -32.06 11.86 3.12
N ILE A 72 -31.41 10.69 3.11
CA ILE A 72 -30.63 10.17 4.23
C ILE A 72 -29.17 10.50 3.95
N PRO A 73 -28.60 11.54 4.58
CA PRO A 73 -27.20 11.90 4.36
C PRO A 73 -26.28 10.96 5.12
N ILE A 74 -25.32 10.38 4.40
CA ILE A 74 -24.25 9.54 4.93
C ILE A 74 -22.91 10.23 4.60
N ARG A 75 -22.05 10.42 5.62
CA ARG A 75 -20.69 10.94 5.42
C ARG A 75 -19.67 9.86 5.74
N VAL A 76 -18.69 9.69 4.87
CA VAL A 76 -17.66 8.66 4.96
C VAL A 76 -16.30 9.30 4.73
N ASP A 77 -15.36 9.04 5.63
CA ASP A 77 -13.96 9.33 5.39
C ASP A 77 -13.33 8.22 4.54
N ASN A 78 -12.66 8.63 3.46
CA ASN A 78 -12.00 7.72 2.51
C ASN A 78 -10.97 6.81 3.17
N ASP A 79 -10.17 7.36 4.08
CA ASP A 79 -9.03 6.66 4.66
C ASP A 79 -9.48 5.67 5.73
N GLN A 80 -10.58 5.99 6.42
CA GLN A 80 -11.21 5.09 7.38
C GLN A 80 -12.02 3.98 6.69
N ARG A 81 -12.65 4.26 5.55
CA ARG A 81 -13.50 3.33 4.80
C ARG A 81 -13.10 3.25 3.30
N PRO A 82 -11.88 2.79 2.99
CA PRO A 82 -11.43 2.63 1.61
C PRO A 82 -12.27 1.62 0.81
N ASP A 83 -12.93 0.69 1.47
CA ASP A 83 -13.89 -0.27 0.92
C ASP A 83 -15.13 0.43 0.34
N VAL A 84 -15.68 1.42 1.04
CA VAL A 84 -16.78 2.25 0.54
C VAL A 84 -16.29 3.14 -0.61
N ASN A 85 -15.13 3.79 -0.43
CA ASN A 85 -14.55 4.62 -1.47
C ASN A 85 -14.31 3.86 -2.78
N ALA A 86 -13.78 2.65 -2.73
CA ALA A 86 -13.52 1.82 -3.91
C ALA A 86 -14.79 1.53 -4.74
N ARG A 87 -15.97 1.59 -4.13
CA ARG A 87 -17.26 1.30 -4.76
C ARG A 87 -18.04 2.51 -5.23
N TYR A 88 -17.79 3.68 -4.63
CA TYR A 88 -18.65 4.85 -4.80
C TYR A 88 -17.92 6.13 -5.24
N ASN A 89 -16.58 6.12 -5.31
CA ASN A 89 -15.81 7.29 -5.77
C ASN A 89 -16.15 7.64 -7.22
N MET A 90 -16.38 8.93 -7.48
CA MET A 90 -16.76 9.47 -8.79
C MET A 90 -15.58 10.13 -9.54
N GLY A 91 -14.38 9.68 -9.26
CA GLY A 91 -13.15 10.14 -9.92
C GLY A 91 -12.37 11.19 -9.15
N GLY A 92 -12.67 11.43 -7.86
CA GLY A 92 -11.94 12.36 -7.01
C GLY A 92 -12.67 12.69 -5.72
N TRP A 93 -12.07 13.55 -4.90
CA TRP A 93 -12.62 14.05 -3.64
C TRP A 93 -12.82 15.58 -3.70
N PRO A 94 -13.93 16.08 -3.07
CA PRO A 94 -15.02 15.28 -2.51
C PRO A 94 -15.76 14.49 -3.58
N THR A 95 -16.39 13.38 -3.22
CA THR A 95 -17.40 12.75 -4.04
C THR A 95 -18.78 12.96 -3.39
N THR A 96 -19.74 13.40 -4.18
CA THR A 96 -21.17 13.44 -3.83
C THR A 96 -21.89 12.40 -4.68
N ALA A 97 -22.35 11.31 -4.08
CA ALA A 97 -23.10 10.26 -4.77
C ALA A 97 -24.53 10.19 -4.24
N PHE A 98 -25.49 10.02 -5.14
CA PHE A 98 -26.88 9.76 -4.81
C PHE A 98 -27.17 8.29 -5.02
N LEU A 99 -27.73 7.62 -3.99
CA LEU A 99 -27.95 6.18 -4.01
C LEU A 99 -29.42 5.85 -3.80
N THR A 100 -29.84 4.69 -4.30
CA THR A 100 -31.11 4.08 -3.87
C THR A 100 -31.00 3.63 -2.41
N PRO A 101 -32.12 3.36 -1.72
CA PRO A 101 -32.09 2.76 -0.37
C PRO A 101 -31.39 1.39 -0.31
N GLU A 102 -31.20 0.72 -1.44
CA GLU A 102 -30.44 -0.54 -1.55
C GLU A 102 -28.94 -0.30 -1.80
N GLY A 103 -28.53 0.98 -1.95
CA GLY A 103 -27.15 1.40 -2.14
C GLY A 103 -26.64 1.33 -3.58
N GLU A 104 -27.51 1.31 -4.59
CA GLU A 104 -27.10 1.43 -5.98
C GLU A 104 -27.01 2.90 -6.42
N ILE A 105 -26.02 3.24 -7.25
CA ILE A 105 -25.76 4.62 -7.67
C ILE A 105 -26.83 5.10 -8.65
N LEU A 106 -27.44 6.23 -8.34
CA LEU A 106 -28.36 6.97 -9.20
C LEU A 106 -27.63 8.01 -10.06
N ALA A 107 -26.79 8.80 -9.41
CA ALA A 107 -25.98 9.85 -10.00
C ALA A 107 -24.81 10.16 -9.07
N GLY A 108 -23.80 10.86 -9.56
CA GLY A 108 -22.70 11.33 -8.74
C GLY A 108 -21.89 12.40 -9.44
N ALA A 109 -21.17 13.16 -8.64
CA ALA A 109 -20.24 14.20 -9.06
C ALA A 109 -19.11 14.30 -8.01
N THR A 110 -18.06 15.02 -8.37
CA THR A 110 -17.05 15.47 -7.41
C THR A 110 -17.52 16.72 -6.67
N TYR A 111 -16.74 17.78 -6.63
CA TYR A 111 -17.18 19.05 -6.03
C TYR A 111 -18.39 19.62 -6.78
N VAL A 112 -19.43 20.00 -6.05
CA VAL A 112 -20.65 20.64 -6.58
C VAL A 112 -20.84 22.00 -5.91
N PRO A 113 -20.71 23.12 -6.63
CA PRO A 113 -20.93 24.47 -6.08
C PRO A 113 -22.35 24.67 -5.54
N PRO A 114 -22.60 25.63 -4.60
CA PRO A 114 -23.90 25.81 -3.92
C PRO A 114 -25.09 25.99 -4.87
N ASP A 115 -24.94 26.81 -5.90
CA ASP A 115 -26.03 27.06 -6.85
C ASP A 115 -26.37 25.82 -7.67
N GLN A 116 -25.37 25.07 -8.11
CA GLN A 116 -25.57 23.78 -8.79
C GLN A 116 -26.18 22.73 -7.84
N MET A 117 -25.80 22.72 -6.57
CA MET A 117 -26.35 21.80 -5.57
C MET A 117 -27.85 22.08 -5.35
N LYS A 118 -28.24 23.34 -5.24
CA LYS A 118 -29.66 23.74 -5.14
C LYS A 118 -30.51 23.28 -6.33
N GLU A 119 -29.93 23.22 -7.53
CA GLU A 119 -30.62 22.71 -8.71
C GLU A 119 -30.62 21.18 -8.79
N LEU A 120 -29.54 20.56 -8.37
CA LEU A 120 -29.30 19.10 -8.50
C LEU A 120 -30.19 18.31 -7.52
N LEU A 121 -30.25 18.72 -6.25
CA LEU A 121 -30.98 18.03 -5.20
C LEU A 121 -32.47 17.80 -5.54
N PRO A 122 -33.25 18.83 -5.95
CA PRO A 122 -34.64 18.63 -6.35
C PRO A 122 -34.78 17.71 -7.57
N LYS A 123 -33.92 17.87 -8.58
CA LYS A 123 -33.94 17.03 -9.81
C LYS A 123 -33.75 15.55 -9.49
N VAL A 124 -32.75 15.22 -8.66
CA VAL A 124 -32.50 13.85 -8.23
C VAL A 124 -33.67 13.29 -7.42
N ASN A 125 -34.17 14.06 -6.45
CA ASN A 125 -35.27 13.59 -5.61
C ASN A 125 -36.56 13.37 -6.44
N VAL A 126 -36.95 14.30 -7.30
CA VAL A 126 -38.13 14.15 -8.17
C VAL A 126 -37.97 12.97 -9.11
N HIS A 127 -36.82 12.83 -9.75
CA HIS A 127 -36.54 11.69 -10.64
C HIS A 127 -36.68 10.36 -9.90
N TYR A 128 -36.07 10.23 -8.74
CA TYR A 128 -36.14 9.01 -7.92
C TYR A 128 -37.58 8.71 -7.49
N GLN A 129 -38.31 9.70 -6.94
CA GLN A 129 -39.69 9.50 -6.47
C GLN A 129 -40.66 9.15 -7.60
N SER A 130 -40.49 9.77 -8.79
CA SER A 130 -41.37 9.54 -9.94
C SER A 130 -41.10 8.22 -10.67
N ASN A 131 -39.88 7.68 -10.60
CA ASN A 131 -39.46 6.53 -11.41
C ASN A 131 -38.89 5.38 -10.54
N ARG A 132 -39.27 5.28 -9.26
CA ARG A 132 -38.70 4.36 -8.28
C ARG A 132 -38.56 2.90 -8.81
N ASN A 133 -39.62 2.34 -9.38
CA ASN A 133 -39.61 0.97 -9.87
C ASN A 133 -38.67 0.77 -11.08
N GLU A 134 -38.63 1.71 -12.01
CA GLU A 134 -37.73 1.67 -13.17
C GLU A 134 -36.27 1.78 -12.73
N VAL A 135 -35.99 2.70 -11.82
CA VAL A 135 -34.67 2.91 -11.24
C VAL A 135 -34.19 1.65 -10.51
N THR A 136 -35.05 1.03 -9.68
CA THR A 136 -34.69 -0.21 -8.97
C THR A 136 -34.40 -1.36 -9.94
N ASN A 137 -35.23 -1.55 -10.97
CA ASN A 137 -35.01 -2.60 -11.97
C ASN A 137 -33.69 -2.36 -12.73
N LYS A 138 -33.41 -1.13 -13.13
CA LYS A 138 -32.17 -0.77 -13.82
C LYS A 138 -30.93 -0.99 -12.94
N ALA A 139 -31.02 -0.64 -11.66
CA ALA A 139 -29.96 -0.88 -10.68
C ALA A 139 -29.64 -2.38 -10.53
N LEU A 140 -30.67 -3.23 -10.44
CA LEU A 140 -30.51 -4.69 -10.39
C LEU A 140 -29.87 -5.23 -11.67
N GLU A 141 -30.28 -4.76 -12.86
CA GLU A 141 -29.67 -5.14 -14.13
C GLU A 141 -28.18 -4.77 -14.17
N LEU A 142 -27.83 -3.55 -13.80
CA LEU A 142 -26.44 -3.08 -13.75
C LEU A 142 -25.59 -3.88 -12.74
N ARG A 143 -26.18 -4.21 -11.57
CA ARG A 143 -25.53 -5.09 -10.59
C ARG A 143 -25.22 -6.45 -11.18
N GLN A 144 -26.19 -7.08 -11.85
CA GLN A 144 -25.99 -8.40 -12.46
C GLN A 144 -24.88 -8.37 -13.54
N ARG A 145 -24.85 -7.33 -14.37
CA ARG A 145 -23.76 -7.14 -15.36
C ARG A 145 -22.40 -6.99 -14.69
N ARG A 146 -22.30 -6.21 -13.59
CA ARG A 146 -21.08 -6.02 -12.82
C ARG A 146 -20.58 -7.35 -12.24
N LEU A 147 -21.46 -8.13 -11.60
CA LEU A 147 -21.11 -9.44 -11.04
C LEU A 147 -20.62 -10.42 -12.12
N THR A 148 -21.23 -10.40 -13.30
CA THR A 148 -20.78 -11.22 -14.42
C THR A 148 -19.39 -10.80 -14.92
N ALA A 149 -19.12 -9.50 -14.98
CA ALA A 149 -17.80 -8.98 -15.40
C ALA A 149 -16.70 -9.30 -14.39
N MET A 150 -17.03 -9.42 -13.10
CA MET A 150 -16.07 -9.74 -12.03
C MET A 150 -15.70 -11.24 -11.97
N SER A 151 -16.44 -12.11 -12.63
CA SER A 151 -16.17 -13.56 -12.69
C SER A 151 -15.12 -13.92 -13.75
N GLY A 152 -13.93 -13.31 -13.68
CA GLY A 152 -12.83 -13.56 -14.60
C GLY A 152 -12.34 -15.01 -14.56
N GLU A 153 -11.99 -15.58 -15.73
CA GLU A 153 -11.34 -16.88 -15.84
C GLU A 153 -9.87 -16.77 -15.42
N ARG A 154 -9.35 -17.80 -14.78
CA ARG A 154 -7.92 -17.93 -14.51
C ARG A 154 -7.14 -18.08 -15.80
N GLY A 155 -5.97 -17.45 -15.85
CA GLY A 155 -5.01 -17.63 -16.92
C GLY A 155 -3.76 -18.37 -16.48
N GLU A 156 -2.96 -18.79 -17.44
CA GLU A 156 -1.67 -19.40 -17.19
C GLU A 156 -0.58 -18.33 -17.01
N LEU A 157 0.20 -18.46 -15.96
CA LEU A 157 1.32 -17.56 -15.69
C LEU A 157 2.49 -17.87 -16.64
N SER A 158 3.04 -16.83 -17.23
CA SER A 158 4.21 -16.94 -18.11
C SER A 158 5.16 -15.76 -17.92
N PRO A 159 6.45 -15.89 -18.29
CA PRO A 159 7.41 -14.78 -18.27
C PRO A 159 6.97 -13.57 -19.11
N ARG A 160 6.13 -13.80 -20.12
CA ARG A 160 5.60 -12.75 -21.00
C ARG A 160 4.82 -11.67 -20.24
N ILE A 161 4.16 -12.04 -19.13
CA ILE A 161 3.43 -11.07 -18.29
C ILE A 161 4.38 -9.98 -17.78
N PHE A 162 5.56 -10.37 -17.31
CA PHE A 162 6.58 -9.42 -16.87
C PHE A 162 7.04 -8.52 -18.02
N ASP A 163 7.34 -9.11 -19.18
CA ASP A 163 7.84 -8.36 -20.34
C ASP A 163 6.79 -7.38 -20.90
N ASP A 164 5.51 -7.77 -20.95
CA ASP A 164 4.42 -6.92 -21.42
C ASP A 164 4.20 -5.71 -20.50
N ILE A 165 4.21 -5.93 -19.19
CA ILE A 165 4.02 -4.84 -18.22
C ILE A 165 5.26 -3.93 -18.17
N LEU A 166 6.48 -4.48 -18.19
CA LEU A 166 7.72 -3.69 -18.27
C LEU A 166 7.73 -2.82 -19.54
N ARG A 167 7.31 -3.38 -20.68
CA ARG A 167 7.15 -2.60 -21.92
C ARG A 167 6.16 -1.45 -21.72
N SER A 168 5.01 -1.69 -21.09
CA SER A 168 4.06 -0.63 -20.79
C SER A 168 4.64 0.46 -19.88
N VAL A 169 5.47 0.09 -18.88
CA VAL A 169 6.19 1.07 -18.06
C VAL A 169 7.13 1.94 -18.92
N VAL A 170 7.92 1.31 -19.79
CA VAL A 170 8.88 2.02 -20.68
C VAL A 170 8.15 2.90 -21.69
N GLU A 171 7.08 2.44 -22.31
CA GLU A 171 6.29 3.20 -23.29
C GLU A 171 5.59 4.43 -22.70
N ASN A 172 5.23 4.39 -21.40
CA ASN A 172 4.61 5.51 -20.71
C ASN A 172 5.60 6.42 -19.97
N TYR A 173 6.90 6.11 -20.05
CA TYR A 173 7.95 6.92 -19.42
C TYR A 173 8.08 8.29 -20.07
N ASP A 174 8.21 9.34 -19.26
CA ASP A 174 8.47 10.70 -19.72
C ASP A 174 9.99 10.95 -19.86
N PRO A 175 10.53 11.01 -21.08
CA PRO A 175 11.99 11.17 -21.28
C PRO A 175 12.50 12.57 -20.94
N VAL A 176 11.62 13.57 -20.76
CA VAL A 176 12.01 14.96 -20.44
C VAL A 176 12.10 15.18 -18.94
N PHE A 177 11.04 14.87 -18.21
CA PHE A 177 10.90 15.18 -16.79
C PHE A 177 10.91 13.93 -15.88
N GLY A 178 11.10 12.73 -16.44
CA GLY A 178 10.94 11.49 -15.68
C GLY A 178 9.47 11.23 -15.25
N GLY A 179 9.25 10.11 -14.59
CA GLY A 179 7.90 9.67 -14.24
C GLY A 179 7.13 9.09 -15.41
N PHE A 180 5.82 8.87 -15.24
CA PHE A 180 4.98 8.16 -16.19
C PHE A 180 3.74 8.97 -16.52
N GLY A 181 3.33 8.92 -17.80
CA GLY A 181 2.22 9.73 -18.32
C GLY A 181 2.55 11.22 -18.44
N GLU A 182 1.51 12.04 -18.60
CA GLU A 182 1.65 13.49 -18.75
C GLU A 182 1.32 14.22 -17.43
N ALA A 183 0.19 14.94 -17.36
CA ALA A 183 -0.25 15.67 -16.18
C ALA A 183 -1.71 15.26 -15.84
N PRO A 184 -2.08 15.17 -14.54
CA PRO A 184 -1.22 15.31 -13.35
C PRO A 184 -0.20 14.17 -13.17
N LYS A 185 0.94 14.47 -12.53
CA LYS A 185 2.03 13.52 -12.29
C LYS A 185 1.95 12.92 -10.89
N PHE A 186 1.74 11.61 -10.86
CA PHE A 186 1.80 10.80 -9.63
C PHE A 186 3.13 10.04 -9.54
N PRO A 187 3.62 9.72 -8.33
CA PRO A 187 4.88 9.00 -8.11
C PRO A 187 4.96 7.62 -8.79
N HIS A 188 3.86 6.88 -8.91
CA HIS A 188 3.81 5.51 -9.47
C HIS A 188 4.95 4.61 -8.97
N THR A 189 5.04 4.46 -7.65
CA THR A 189 6.16 3.79 -6.96
C THR A 189 6.39 2.35 -7.41
N ASP A 190 5.33 1.60 -7.74
CA ASP A 190 5.44 0.22 -8.26
C ASP A 190 6.12 0.18 -9.64
N ALA A 191 5.91 1.19 -10.49
CA ALA A 191 6.57 1.27 -11.79
C ALA A 191 8.07 1.59 -11.64
N ILE A 192 8.43 2.48 -10.69
CA ILE A 192 9.83 2.76 -10.34
C ILE A 192 10.50 1.50 -9.78
N ASP A 193 9.82 0.80 -8.86
CA ASP A 193 10.33 -0.45 -8.28
C ASP A 193 10.55 -1.52 -9.36
N LEU A 194 9.63 -1.67 -10.33
CA LEU A 194 9.78 -2.61 -11.43
C LEU A 194 10.99 -2.29 -12.32
N LEU A 195 11.28 -1.00 -12.60
CA LEU A 195 12.48 -0.59 -13.33
C LEU A 195 13.76 -0.98 -12.57
N LEU A 196 13.82 -0.71 -11.26
CA LEU A 196 14.96 -1.07 -10.41
C LEU A 196 15.13 -2.59 -10.28
N TYR A 197 14.02 -3.33 -10.18
CA TYR A 197 14.00 -4.79 -10.17
C TYR A 197 14.52 -5.36 -11.50
N ALA A 198 14.02 -4.87 -12.62
CA ALA A 198 14.41 -5.31 -13.95
C ALA A 198 15.89 -4.98 -14.22
N TYR A 199 16.39 -3.81 -13.81
CA TYR A 199 17.81 -3.49 -13.84
C TYR A 199 18.66 -4.51 -13.06
N ARG A 200 18.25 -4.89 -11.85
CA ARG A 200 18.99 -5.91 -11.10
C ARG A 200 19.00 -7.27 -11.79
N ARG A 201 17.96 -7.56 -12.56
CA ARG A 201 17.82 -8.82 -13.29
C ARG A 201 18.69 -8.89 -14.54
N ASN A 202 18.74 -7.85 -15.35
CA ASN A 202 19.37 -7.86 -16.68
C ASN A 202 20.53 -6.88 -16.86
N ARG A 203 20.75 -5.98 -15.87
CA ARG A 203 21.76 -4.91 -15.88
C ARG A 203 21.62 -3.91 -17.05
N ASP A 204 20.42 -3.73 -17.58
CA ASP A 204 20.11 -2.74 -18.59
C ASP A 204 20.24 -1.30 -18.01
N PRO A 205 21.22 -0.49 -18.45
CA PRO A 205 21.46 0.83 -17.89
C PRO A 205 20.33 1.82 -18.15
N ASP A 206 19.52 1.61 -19.19
CA ASP A 206 18.41 2.51 -19.53
C ASP A 206 17.31 2.43 -18.48
N LEU A 207 17.04 1.24 -17.94
CA LEU A 207 16.06 1.05 -16.86
C LEU A 207 16.49 1.78 -15.58
N LEU A 208 17.77 1.68 -15.21
CA LEU A 208 18.32 2.43 -14.08
C LEU A 208 18.27 3.94 -14.32
N HIS A 209 18.58 4.38 -15.56
CA HIS A 209 18.50 5.79 -15.92
C HIS A 209 17.08 6.34 -15.76
N MET A 210 16.06 5.61 -16.24
CA MET A 210 14.66 6.00 -16.10
C MET A 210 14.24 6.14 -14.64
N ALA A 211 14.55 5.14 -13.79
CA ALA A 211 14.23 5.18 -12.38
C ALA A 211 14.95 6.32 -11.65
N ARG A 212 16.27 6.49 -11.90
CA ARG A 212 17.08 7.56 -11.33
C ARG A 212 16.56 8.94 -11.70
N LYS A 213 16.33 9.18 -13.01
CA LYS A 213 15.83 10.46 -13.49
C LYS A 213 14.46 10.80 -12.88
N THR A 214 13.57 9.82 -12.76
CA THR A 214 12.26 10.01 -12.12
C THR A 214 12.42 10.47 -10.67
N LEU A 215 13.21 9.74 -9.87
CA LEU A 215 13.43 10.08 -8.46
C LEU A 215 14.18 11.41 -8.31
N ASP A 216 15.16 11.72 -9.15
CA ASP A 216 15.89 12.99 -9.12
C ASP A 216 14.95 14.18 -9.40
N PHE A 217 14.09 14.10 -10.44
CA PHE A 217 13.15 15.18 -10.76
C PHE A 217 12.10 15.37 -9.67
N MET A 218 11.58 14.30 -9.10
CA MET A 218 10.66 14.37 -7.96
C MET A 218 11.32 15.02 -6.74
N SER A 219 12.51 14.55 -6.37
CA SER A 219 13.20 15.00 -5.15
C SER A 219 13.72 16.44 -5.23
N ARG A 220 14.02 16.93 -6.43
CA ARG A 220 14.47 18.31 -6.67
C ARG A 220 13.34 19.24 -7.09
N GLY A 221 12.18 18.68 -7.49
CA GLY A 221 10.99 19.41 -7.87
C GLY A 221 10.16 19.85 -6.67
N ASP A 222 9.04 20.50 -6.95
CA ASP A 222 8.17 21.07 -5.93
C ASP A 222 7.40 20.00 -5.14
N VAL A 223 7.34 18.74 -5.64
CA VAL A 223 6.69 17.65 -4.90
C VAL A 223 7.49 17.16 -3.69
N PHE A 224 8.74 17.59 -3.52
CA PHE A 224 9.51 17.38 -2.30
C PHE A 224 9.58 18.68 -1.50
N ASP A 225 9.23 18.64 -0.24
CA ASP A 225 9.33 19.81 0.62
C ASP A 225 10.81 20.13 0.94
N GLN A 226 11.33 21.15 0.27
CA GLN A 226 12.74 21.54 0.39
C GLN A 226 13.05 22.16 1.75
N GLU A 227 12.06 22.56 2.55
CA GLU A 227 12.27 23.15 3.88
C GLU A 227 12.25 22.11 5.00
N TRP A 228 11.23 21.25 5.03
CA TRP A 228 11.00 20.30 6.11
C TRP A 228 11.24 18.83 5.74
N GLY A 229 11.44 18.53 4.48
CA GLY A 229 11.50 17.15 3.97
C GLY A 229 10.12 16.50 3.81
N GLY A 230 10.12 15.28 3.29
CA GLY A 230 8.94 14.54 2.94
C GLY A 230 8.33 14.96 1.60
N PHE A 231 7.57 14.05 0.99
CA PHE A 231 6.94 14.25 -0.31
C PHE A 231 5.48 14.65 -0.15
N PHE A 232 5.09 15.63 -0.97
CA PHE A 232 3.70 15.94 -1.25
C PHE A 232 3.10 14.87 -2.16
N ARG A 233 1.78 14.84 -2.23
CA ARG A 233 1.02 13.75 -2.82
C ARG A 233 1.26 13.55 -4.32
N TYR A 234 1.16 14.59 -5.13
CA TYR A 234 1.37 14.58 -6.58
C TYR A 234 1.53 16.00 -7.13
N ALA A 235 2.01 16.14 -8.38
CA ALA A 235 2.10 17.43 -9.07
C ALA A 235 0.98 17.60 -10.09
N THR A 236 0.47 18.83 -10.22
CA THR A 236 -0.54 19.17 -11.24
C THR A 236 0.09 19.35 -12.62
N ARG A 237 1.41 19.62 -12.66
CA ARG A 237 2.17 19.84 -13.87
C ARG A 237 3.08 18.66 -14.21
N ARG A 238 3.39 18.55 -15.51
CA ARG A 238 4.26 17.50 -16.08
C ARG A 238 5.69 17.55 -15.54
N ASP A 239 6.20 18.73 -15.20
CA ASP A 239 7.56 18.99 -14.72
C ASP A 239 7.73 18.85 -13.20
N TRP A 240 6.76 18.26 -12.51
CA TRP A 240 6.71 18.07 -11.07
C TRP A 240 6.53 19.37 -10.25
N SER A 241 6.09 20.47 -10.90
CA SER A 241 5.73 21.73 -10.24
C SER A 241 4.25 21.77 -9.84
N GLU A 242 3.88 22.77 -9.04
CA GLU A 242 2.52 23.00 -8.51
C GLU A 242 1.94 21.74 -7.82
N PRO A 243 2.51 21.28 -6.70
CA PRO A 243 2.03 20.09 -6.02
C PRO A 243 0.68 20.30 -5.33
N HIS A 244 -0.03 19.22 -5.10
CA HIS A 244 -1.02 19.15 -4.05
C HIS A 244 -0.31 18.92 -2.72
N TYR A 245 -0.46 19.87 -1.80
CA TYR A 245 0.41 20.04 -0.62
C TYR A 245 0.09 19.09 0.55
N GLU A 246 -0.78 18.11 0.37
CA GLU A 246 -0.98 17.06 1.37
C GLU A 246 0.28 16.20 1.50
N LYS A 247 0.68 15.86 2.73
CA LYS A 247 1.76 14.92 3.02
C LYS A 247 1.18 13.67 3.68
N MET A 248 1.00 12.62 2.87
CA MET A 248 0.44 11.36 3.31
C MET A 248 1.51 10.43 3.85
N LEU A 249 1.22 9.73 4.95
CA LEU A 249 2.08 8.66 5.44
C LEU A 249 2.23 7.55 4.37
N GLU A 250 1.13 7.18 3.73
CA GLU A 250 1.08 6.15 2.69
C GLU A 250 2.01 6.45 1.52
N ASP A 251 1.92 7.65 0.95
CA ASP A 251 2.71 8.04 -0.22
C ASP A 251 4.22 8.04 0.10
N ASN A 252 4.59 8.60 1.26
CA ASN A 252 5.97 8.59 1.73
C ASN A 252 6.47 7.17 2.03
N ALA A 253 5.63 6.31 2.63
CA ALA A 253 5.97 4.92 2.91
C ALA A 253 6.22 4.08 1.65
N LYS A 254 5.48 4.36 0.57
CA LYS A 254 5.64 3.68 -0.73
C LYS A 254 6.86 4.20 -1.51
N LEU A 255 7.22 5.48 -1.37
CA LEU A 255 8.32 6.09 -2.12
C LEU A 255 9.69 5.81 -1.48
N LEU A 256 9.77 5.75 -0.16
CA LEU A 256 11.00 5.49 0.58
C LEU A 256 11.75 4.23 0.12
N PRO A 257 11.12 3.05 -0.10
CA PRO A 257 11.80 1.87 -0.63
C PRO A 257 12.47 2.10 -1.98
N ASN A 258 11.90 2.93 -2.86
CA ASN A 258 12.51 3.26 -4.15
C ASN A 258 13.79 4.08 -3.99
N LEU A 259 13.79 5.08 -3.08
CA LEU A 259 14.99 5.87 -2.74
C LEU A 259 16.06 4.98 -2.13
N LEU A 260 15.70 4.11 -1.18
CA LEU A 260 16.61 3.16 -0.55
C LEU A 260 17.20 2.16 -1.57
N ALA A 261 16.37 1.65 -2.48
CA ALA A 261 16.80 0.75 -3.53
C ALA A 261 17.79 1.41 -4.49
N LEU A 262 17.54 2.65 -4.90
CA LEU A 262 18.46 3.42 -5.74
C LEU A 262 19.76 3.76 -4.99
N ALA A 263 19.68 4.14 -3.72
CA ALA A 263 20.87 4.40 -2.89
C ALA A 263 21.79 3.17 -2.80
N ARG A 264 21.23 1.96 -2.62
CA ARG A 264 22.02 0.71 -2.63
C ARG A 264 22.72 0.48 -3.96
N ILE A 265 22.01 0.59 -5.08
CA ILE A 265 22.57 0.38 -6.40
C ILE A 265 23.74 1.35 -6.66
N THR A 266 23.57 2.62 -6.31
CA THR A 266 24.58 3.65 -6.55
C THR A 266 25.79 3.54 -5.64
N ASN A 267 25.63 3.12 -4.38
CA ASN A 267 26.73 2.85 -3.45
C ASN A 267 27.62 1.69 -3.94
N HIS A 268 27.05 0.67 -4.59
CA HIS A 268 27.81 -0.44 -5.17
C HIS A 268 28.58 -0.06 -6.43
N GLN A 269 28.17 1.00 -7.14
CA GLN A 269 28.80 1.42 -8.41
C GLN A 269 30.01 2.34 -8.21
N SER A 270 30.11 3.10 -7.13
CA SER A 270 31.26 3.96 -6.83
C SER A 270 31.38 4.34 -5.36
N PRO A 271 32.41 3.87 -4.64
CA PRO A 271 32.79 4.42 -3.35
C PRO A 271 33.28 5.87 -3.42
N LEU A 272 33.56 6.39 -4.63
CA LEU A 272 34.18 7.70 -4.87
C LEU A 272 33.18 8.83 -5.14
N SER A 273 31.87 8.58 -5.21
CA SER A 273 30.86 9.61 -5.50
C SER A 273 30.58 10.57 -4.32
N ARG A 274 31.28 10.43 -3.20
CA ARG A 274 31.29 11.41 -2.09
C ARG A 274 32.11 12.67 -2.38
N ALA A 275 32.73 12.78 -3.51
CA ALA A 275 33.75 13.79 -3.81
C ALA A 275 33.41 14.71 -4.99
N SER A 276 32.18 15.21 -5.09
CA SER A 276 31.92 16.41 -5.89
C SER A 276 30.72 17.16 -5.34
N GLY A 277 31.01 18.08 -4.44
CA GLY A 277 30.34 19.35 -4.15
C GLY A 277 28.81 19.41 -4.06
N ASP A 278 28.31 19.71 -2.90
CA ASP A 278 27.13 20.54 -2.55
C ASP A 278 25.72 20.19 -3.04
N GLU A 279 25.48 19.18 -3.89
CA GLU A 279 24.11 18.80 -4.25
C GLU A 279 23.64 17.56 -3.49
N PRO A 280 22.41 17.62 -2.86
CA PRO A 280 21.86 16.47 -2.15
C PRO A 280 21.69 15.27 -3.08
N GLY A 281 22.13 14.10 -2.62
CA GLY A 281 21.93 12.83 -3.32
C GLY A 281 20.63 12.13 -2.90
N VAL A 282 20.29 11.03 -3.57
CA VAL A 282 19.09 10.24 -3.28
C VAL A 282 19.02 9.79 -1.81
N ARG A 283 20.16 9.52 -1.17
CA ARG A 283 20.26 9.19 0.25
C ARG A 283 19.81 10.33 1.13
N ASP A 284 20.21 11.57 0.81
CA ASP A 284 19.88 12.75 1.62
C ASP A 284 18.36 13.01 1.59
N PHE A 285 17.70 12.79 0.46
CA PHE A 285 16.23 12.91 0.36
C PHE A 285 15.51 11.83 1.18
N ALA A 286 16.04 10.60 1.20
CA ALA A 286 15.50 9.55 2.07
C ALA A 286 15.67 9.92 3.55
N ASP A 287 16.87 10.34 3.97
CA ASP A 287 17.15 10.76 5.35
C ASP A 287 16.22 11.90 5.79
N ARG A 288 16.07 12.95 4.96
CA ARG A 288 15.17 14.09 5.25
C ARG A 288 13.70 13.68 5.30
N THR A 289 13.29 12.67 4.54
CA THR A 289 11.92 12.13 4.62
C THR A 289 11.70 11.40 5.94
N PHE A 290 12.64 10.55 6.38
CA PHE A 290 12.57 9.90 7.69
C PHE A 290 12.59 10.92 8.83
N ASP A 291 13.43 11.97 8.75
CA ASP A 291 13.50 13.02 9.76
C ASP A 291 12.17 13.79 9.85
N TYR A 292 11.51 14.08 8.71
CA TYR A 292 10.18 14.68 8.70
C TYR A 292 9.14 13.75 9.37
N VAL A 293 9.11 12.46 9.01
CA VAL A 293 8.18 11.49 9.60
C VAL A 293 8.41 11.35 11.11
N GLU A 294 9.67 11.22 11.53
CA GLU A 294 10.03 11.18 12.95
C GLU A 294 9.60 12.45 13.69
N TRP A 295 9.70 13.61 13.08
CA TRP A 295 9.38 14.88 13.71
C TRP A 295 7.88 15.17 13.76
N LYS A 296 7.18 15.00 12.63
CA LYS A 296 5.79 15.45 12.46
C LYS A 296 4.76 14.33 12.53
N LEU A 297 5.05 13.16 11.97
CA LEU A 297 4.07 12.09 11.81
C LEU A 297 4.26 10.94 12.80
N ARG A 298 5.10 11.05 13.81
CA ARG A 298 5.28 9.99 14.79
C ARG A 298 4.72 10.34 16.16
N ASP A 299 3.88 9.47 16.70
CA ASP A 299 3.53 9.48 18.12
C ASP A 299 4.74 9.05 18.97
N LYS A 300 5.31 9.98 19.74
CA LYS A 300 6.53 9.72 20.53
C LYS A 300 6.29 8.83 21.74
N GLU A 301 5.06 8.77 22.24
CA GLU A 301 4.67 7.99 23.41
C GLU A 301 4.31 6.56 23.00
N LYS A 302 3.39 6.40 22.06
CA LYS A 302 2.87 5.09 21.62
C LYS A 302 3.72 4.44 20.53
N GLY A 303 4.46 5.24 19.75
CA GLY A 303 5.43 4.80 18.75
C GLY A 303 4.89 4.57 17.34
N PHE A 304 3.58 4.64 17.10
CA PHE A 304 2.98 4.52 15.77
C PHE A 304 3.12 5.82 14.95
N PHE A 305 2.70 5.79 13.68
CA PHE A 305 2.75 6.95 12.79
C PHE A 305 1.35 7.49 12.49
N TYR A 306 1.23 8.82 12.51
CA TYR A 306 0.03 9.57 12.14
C TYR A 306 -0.25 9.49 10.64
N GLY A 307 -1.52 9.68 10.24
CA GLY A 307 -1.98 9.46 8.87
C GLY A 307 -1.48 10.47 7.85
N SER A 308 -1.52 11.77 8.17
CA SER A 308 -1.19 12.82 7.21
C SER A 308 -0.97 14.18 7.87
N GLN A 309 -0.37 15.10 7.12
CA GLN A 309 -0.43 16.54 7.36
C GLN A 309 -1.20 17.20 6.21
N ASP A 310 -2.17 18.05 6.57
CA ASP A 310 -3.12 18.67 5.67
C ASP A 310 -2.47 19.64 4.68
N ALA A 311 -3.16 19.91 3.58
CA ALA A 311 -2.75 20.91 2.60
C ALA A 311 -2.98 22.33 3.14
N ASP A 312 -1.94 23.15 3.07
CA ASP A 312 -2.03 24.61 3.20
C ASP A 312 -1.02 25.25 2.25
N GLU A 313 -1.52 25.65 1.09
CA GLU A 313 -0.69 26.22 0.02
C GLU A 313 0.08 27.45 0.46
N GLU A 314 -0.52 28.32 1.26
CA GLU A 314 0.10 29.56 1.75
C GLU A 314 1.22 29.23 2.76
N PHE A 315 0.97 28.27 3.65
CA PHE A 315 1.96 27.81 4.61
C PHE A 315 3.19 27.18 3.93
N TYR A 316 2.97 26.27 2.99
CA TYR A 316 4.07 25.53 2.37
C TYR A 316 4.93 26.38 1.42
N LYS A 317 4.45 27.55 0.97
CA LYS A 317 5.23 28.54 0.21
C LYS A 317 6.15 29.39 1.12
N LEU A 318 5.97 29.35 2.44
CA LEU A 318 6.81 30.08 3.37
C LEU A 318 8.20 29.46 3.51
N SER A 319 9.22 30.31 3.76
CA SER A 319 10.54 29.85 4.22
C SER A 319 10.43 29.15 5.57
N LYS A 320 11.48 28.44 5.95
CA LYS A 320 11.56 27.75 7.27
C LYS A 320 11.20 28.68 8.43
N GLU A 321 11.79 29.88 8.46
CA GLU A 321 11.53 30.88 9.50
C GLU A 321 10.09 31.44 9.43
N GLY A 322 9.51 31.48 8.24
CA GLY A 322 8.11 31.85 8.04
C GLY A 322 7.17 30.80 8.64
N ARG A 323 7.44 29.54 8.38
CA ARG A 323 6.65 28.40 8.91
C ARG A 323 6.73 28.28 10.43
N GLU A 324 7.88 28.58 11.04
CA GLU A 324 8.06 28.58 12.50
C GLU A 324 7.20 29.63 13.23
N ARG A 325 6.69 30.63 12.51
CA ARG A 325 5.82 31.71 13.03
C ARG A 325 4.36 31.59 12.63
N ALA A 326 4.07 30.75 11.66
CA ALA A 326 2.71 30.53 11.17
C ALA A 326 2.04 29.39 11.94
N GLU A 327 0.70 29.34 11.87
CA GLU A 327 -0.04 28.18 12.34
C GLU A 327 0.22 26.99 11.41
N GLU A 328 0.59 25.85 12.00
CA GLU A 328 0.90 24.65 11.22
C GLU A 328 -0.36 24.00 10.67
N PRO A 329 -0.32 23.43 9.45
CA PRO A 329 -1.41 22.61 8.92
C PRO A 329 -1.76 21.47 9.85
N TYR A 330 -3.04 21.13 9.91
CA TYR A 330 -3.57 20.08 10.76
C TYR A 330 -2.87 18.75 10.49
N ILE A 331 -2.63 17.99 11.56
CA ILE A 331 -2.10 16.62 11.47
C ILE A 331 -3.22 15.65 11.87
N ASP A 332 -3.60 14.76 10.94
CA ASP A 332 -4.46 13.62 11.24
C ASP A 332 -3.70 12.60 12.07
N ARG A 333 -4.01 12.56 13.36
CA ARG A 333 -3.34 11.68 14.35
C ARG A 333 -3.86 10.24 14.35
N THR A 334 -4.67 9.88 13.39
CA THR A 334 -5.18 8.51 13.22
C THR A 334 -4.05 7.58 12.80
N CYS A 335 -3.95 6.43 13.47
CA CYS A 335 -3.09 5.32 13.07
C CYS A 335 -3.83 4.46 12.04
N TYR A 336 -3.52 4.58 10.76
CA TYR A 336 -4.01 3.67 9.73
C TYR A 336 -3.10 2.46 9.63
N VAL A 337 -3.64 1.26 9.82
CA VAL A 337 -2.84 0.05 10.06
C VAL A 337 -1.99 -0.33 8.84
N SER A 338 -2.56 -0.39 7.65
CA SER A 338 -1.79 -0.72 6.43
C SER A 338 -0.72 0.33 6.11
N TRP A 339 -1.00 1.63 6.32
CA TRP A 339 -0.02 2.70 6.10
C TRP A 339 1.14 2.63 7.09
N ASN A 340 0.82 2.36 8.37
CA ASN A 340 1.83 2.11 9.39
C ASN A 340 2.67 0.89 9.05
N ALA A 341 2.06 -0.21 8.61
CA ALA A 341 2.78 -1.42 8.20
C ALA A 341 3.75 -1.16 7.02
N MET A 342 3.34 -0.36 6.03
CA MET A 342 4.22 0.07 4.94
C MET A 342 5.38 0.94 5.44
N MET A 343 5.12 1.91 6.32
CA MET A 343 6.16 2.76 6.89
C MET A 343 7.13 1.96 7.78
N ILE A 344 6.63 1.00 8.57
CA ILE A 344 7.44 0.07 9.34
C ILE A 344 8.40 -0.70 8.44
N SER A 345 7.93 -1.24 7.31
CA SER A 345 8.78 -1.90 6.32
C SER A 345 9.90 -0.98 5.81
N ALA A 346 9.59 0.28 5.51
CA ALA A 346 10.58 1.27 5.09
C ALA A 346 11.60 1.59 6.19
N TYR A 347 11.17 1.70 7.45
CA TYR A 347 12.03 1.94 8.61
C TYR A 347 13.00 0.78 8.84
N LEU A 348 12.50 -0.45 8.77
CA LEU A 348 13.32 -1.66 8.90
C LEU A 348 14.38 -1.71 7.79
N GLU A 349 14.01 -1.43 6.54
CA GLU A 349 14.95 -1.39 5.42
C GLU A 349 15.98 -0.26 5.55
N ALA A 350 15.55 0.93 5.99
CA ALA A 350 16.43 2.08 6.17
C ALA A 350 17.47 1.85 7.26
N SER A 351 17.13 1.08 8.30
CA SER A 351 18.01 0.86 9.46
C SER A 351 19.40 0.31 9.09
N TRP A 352 19.48 -0.51 8.07
CA TRP A 352 20.74 -1.07 7.57
C TRP A 352 21.21 -0.41 6.25
N THR A 353 20.30 0.12 5.42
CA THR A 353 20.66 0.80 4.16
C THR A 353 21.30 2.16 4.42
N LEU A 354 20.80 2.91 5.40
CA LEU A 354 21.27 4.24 5.78
C LEU A 354 22.23 4.22 6.98
N ASP A 355 22.48 3.05 7.57
CA ASP A 355 23.23 2.86 8.81
C ASP A 355 22.63 3.67 10.00
N ARG A 356 21.30 3.57 10.14
CA ARG A 356 20.47 4.25 11.17
C ARG A 356 19.74 3.21 12.03
N PRO A 357 20.45 2.53 12.96
CA PRO A 357 19.86 1.42 13.75
C PRO A 357 18.67 1.86 14.62
N GLU A 358 18.57 3.14 14.99
CA GLU A 358 17.42 3.69 15.72
C GLU A 358 16.11 3.57 14.95
N LEU A 359 16.14 3.54 13.61
CA LEU A 359 14.95 3.33 12.79
C LEU A 359 14.39 1.91 12.93
N ARG A 360 15.27 0.89 13.10
CA ARG A 360 14.82 -0.47 13.42
C ARG A 360 14.02 -0.50 14.71
N ASP A 361 14.56 0.10 15.77
CA ASP A 361 13.91 0.10 17.08
C ASP A 361 12.59 0.90 17.04
N ALA A 362 12.53 1.95 16.22
CA ALA A 362 11.31 2.71 15.97
C ALA A 362 10.26 1.88 15.23
N GLY A 363 10.66 1.19 14.15
CA GLY A 363 9.80 0.30 13.38
C GLY A 363 9.26 -0.86 14.21
N GLN A 364 10.11 -1.49 15.04
CA GLN A 364 9.68 -2.56 15.95
C GLN A 364 8.63 -2.05 16.97
N ARG A 365 8.84 -0.88 17.60
CA ARG A 365 7.85 -0.31 18.52
C ARG A 365 6.51 -0.04 17.86
N ALA A 366 6.52 0.49 16.64
CA ALA A 366 5.30 0.71 15.87
C ALA A 366 4.60 -0.63 15.53
N LEU A 367 5.37 -1.67 15.16
CA LEU A 367 4.84 -3.00 14.85
C LEU A 367 4.21 -3.67 16.07
N GLU A 368 4.83 -3.54 17.25
CA GLU A 368 4.24 -4.02 18.51
C GLU A 368 2.94 -3.27 18.84
N PHE A 369 2.88 -1.95 18.67
CA PHE A 369 1.63 -1.20 18.83
C PHE A 369 0.52 -1.73 17.90
N LEU A 370 0.81 -1.96 16.61
CA LEU A 370 -0.17 -2.54 15.69
C LEU A 370 -0.64 -3.92 16.17
N TRP A 371 0.28 -4.75 16.65
CA TRP A 371 -0.04 -6.11 17.09
C TRP A 371 -0.88 -6.15 18.36
N ASP A 372 -0.57 -5.30 19.33
CA ASP A 372 -1.18 -5.30 20.65
C ASP A 372 -2.48 -4.47 20.71
N GLU A 373 -2.53 -3.32 20.01
CA GLU A 373 -3.64 -2.36 20.11
C GLU A 373 -4.57 -2.37 18.90
N CYS A 374 -4.08 -2.79 17.70
CA CYS A 374 -4.87 -2.75 16.47
C CYS A 374 -5.22 -4.14 15.94
N ARG A 375 -5.19 -5.19 16.77
CA ARG A 375 -5.53 -6.56 16.39
C ARG A 375 -6.56 -7.16 17.35
N ASP A 376 -7.55 -7.83 16.78
CA ASP A 376 -8.40 -8.79 17.47
C ASP A 376 -7.88 -10.21 17.18
N ALA A 377 -7.64 -11.01 18.22
CA ALA A 377 -7.03 -12.34 18.09
C ALA A 377 -7.85 -13.33 17.22
N GLN A 378 -9.15 -13.11 17.06
CA GLN A 378 -10.05 -13.98 16.28
C GLN A 378 -10.52 -13.32 14.97
N ARG A 379 -10.44 -11.99 14.89
CA ARG A 379 -11.04 -11.17 13.83
C ARG A 379 -10.00 -10.42 12.99
N GLY A 380 -8.69 -10.57 13.28
CA GLY A 380 -7.59 -10.00 12.52
C GLY A 380 -7.31 -8.53 12.85
N MET A 381 -6.62 -7.85 11.94
CA MET A 381 -6.24 -6.44 12.09
C MET A 381 -7.44 -5.53 11.84
N TYR A 382 -7.55 -4.48 12.66
CA TYR A 382 -8.42 -3.35 12.42
C TYR A 382 -7.84 -2.43 11.34
N ARG A 383 -8.69 -1.55 10.79
CA ARG A 383 -8.29 -0.56 9.79
C ARG A 383 -7.53 0.60 10.41
N PHE A 384 -8.06 1.16 11.51
CA PHE A 384 -7.47 2.34 12.13
C PHE A 384 -7.67 2.39 13.65
N HIS A 385 -6.89 3.26 14.30
CA HIS A 385 -7.01 3.63 15.71
C HIS A 385 -6.92 5.16 15.83
N ASP A 386 -7.99 5.81 16.29
CA ASP A 386 -8.14 7.27 16.37
C ASP A 386 -7.89 7.86 17.76
N GLY A 387 -7.36 7.07 18.68
CA GLY A 387 -7.17 7.44 20.09
C GLY A 387 -8.30 6.99 21.01
N SER A 388 -9.52 6.76 20.50
CA SER A 388 -10.64 6.17 21.28
C SER A 388 -10.59 4.64 21.30
N GLY A 389 -9.90 4.04 20.34
CA GLY A 389 -9.73 2.60 20.18
C GLY A 389 -9.64 2.17 18.72
N PRO A 390 -9.40 0.87 18.46
CA PRO A 390 -9.33 0.32 17.12
C PRO A 390 -10.72 0.20 16.49
N GLN A 391 -10.84 0.52 15.21
CA GLN A 391 -12.11 0.56 14.49
C GLN A 391 -11.99 -0.05 13.09
N VAL A 392 -13.13 -0.50 12.55
CA VAL A 392 -13.32 -1.13 11.25
C VAL A 392 -12.48 -2.41 11.10
N LEU A 393 -13.15 -3.52 10.93
CA LEU A 393 -12.54 -4.84 10.71
C LEU A 393 -12.77 -5.33 9.28
N GLY A 394 -11.97 -6.31 8.89
CA GLY A 394 -12.26 -7.12 7.72
C GLY A 394 -11.81 -6.53 6.39
N LEU A 395 -10.76 -5.70 6.38
CA LEU A 395 -10.12 -5.26 5.14
C LEU A 395 -8.84 -6.08 4.86
N LEU A 396 -8.70 -6.54 3.63
CA LEU A 396 -7.57 -7.39 3.21
C LEU A 396 -6.22 -6.66 3.29
N GLY A 397 -6.19 -5.39 2.87
CA GLY A 397 -4.95 -4.60 2.84
C GLY A 397 -4.29 -4.49 4.21
N ASP A 398 -5.06 -4.33 5.29
CA ASP A 398 -4.53 -4.23 6.64
C ASP A 398 -3.88 -5.54 7.12
N GLN A 399 -4.47 -6.69 6.75
CA GLN A 399 -3.91 -8.02 7.04
C GLN A 399 -2.62 -8.26 6.24
N ALA A 400 -2.66 -7.99 4.93
CA ALA A 400 -1.58 -8.29 4.01
C ALA A 400 -0.33 -7.44 4.28
N HIS A 401 -0.49 -6.12 4.44
CA HIS A 401 0.64 -5.23 4.73
C HIS A 401 1.24 -5.48 6.12
N THR A 402 0.42 -5.79 7.13
CA THR A 402 0.94 -6.17 8.45
C THR A 402 1.71 -7.50 8.39
N ALA A 403 1.19 -8.50 7.67
CA ALA A 403 1.91 -9.76 7.49
C ALA A 403 3.25 -9.55 6.76
N LYS A 404 3.29 -8.66 5.74
CA LYS A 404 4.53 -8.28 5.06
C LYS A 404 5.52 -7.60 6.02
N ALA A 405 5.08 -6.62 6.80
CA ALA A 405 5.94 -5.92 7.77
C ALA A 405 6.50 -6.87 8.85
N LEU A 406 5.72 -7.87 9.28
CA LEU A 406 6.19 -8.92 10.19
C LEU A 406 7.28 -9.78 9.55
N LEU A 407 7.16 -10.13 8.26
CA LEU A 407 8.23 -10.84 7.54
C LEU A 407 9.48 -9.97 7.36
N ASP A 408 9.32 -8.67 7.10
CA ASP A 408 10.43 -7.72 7.04
C ASP A 408 11.15 -7.63 8.40
N ALA A 409 10.39 -7.56 9.50
CA ALA A 409 10.93 -7.58 10.85
C ALA A 409 11.68 -8.88 11.17
N HIS A 410 11.13 -10.04 10.76
CA HIS A 410 11.82 -11.32 10.90
C HIS A 410 13.16 -11.34 10.16
N GLU A 411 13.20 -10.90 8.90
CA GLU A 411 14.41 -10.88 8.10
C GLU A 411 15.48 -9.93 8.65
N VAL A 412 15.06 -8.75 9.18
CA VAL A 412 15.99 -7.73 9.69
C VAL A 412 16.48 -8.03 11.11
N THR A 413 15.67 -8.68 11.94
CA THR A 413 16.03 -8.94 13.34
C THR A 413 16.47 -10.37 13.64
N GLY A 414 16.06 -11.35 12.81
CA GLY A 414 16.22 -12.78 13.07
C GLY A 414 15.29 -13.34 14.16
N GLU A 415 14.30 -12.54 14.62
CA GLU A 415 13.37 -12.96 15.67
C GLU A 415 12.24 -13.82 15.09
N SER A 416 12.13 -15.07 15.57
CA SER A 416 11.15 -16.04 15.07
C SER A 416 9.70 -15.69 15.38
N MET A 417 9.45 -14.89 16.43
CA MET A 417 8.09 -14.49 16.79
C MET A 417 7.39 -13.72 15.66
N TYR A 418 8.12 -12.90 14.91
CA TYR A 418 7.55 -12.17 13.78
C TYR A 418 7.13 -13.11 12.63
N LEU A 419 7.90 -14.17 12.37
CA LEU A 419 7.51 -15.20 11.40
C LEU A 419 6.23 -15.92 11.83
N GLU A 420 6.10 -16.29 13.11
CA GLU A 420 4.89 -16.96 13.61
C GLU A 420 3.65 -16.05 13.55
N ARG A 421 3.80 -14.76 13.89
CA ARG A 421 2.73 -13.76 13.74
C ARG A 421 2.32 -13.58 12.25
N ALA A 422 3.28 -13.54 11.33
CA ALA A 422 3.00 -13.50 9.90
C ALA A 422 2.25 -14.74 9.40
N ARG A 423 2.62 -15.94 9.88
CA ARG A 423 1.90 -17.19 9.61
C ARG A 423 0.47 -17.18 10.14
N GLU A 424 0.25 -16.57 11.30
CA GLU A 424 -1.09 -16.41 11.88
C GLU A 424 -1.98 -15.55 10.98
N LEU A 425 -1.51 -14.37 10.55
CA LEU A 425 -2.26 -13.51 9.63
C LEU A 425 -2.44 -14.15 8.25
N ALA A 426 -1.45 -14.87 7.74
CA ALA A 426 -1.58 -15.59 6.47
C ALA A 426 -2.67 -16.67 6.52
N ARG A 427 -2.79 -17.40 7.64
CA ARG A 427 -3.91 -18.35 7.85
C ARG A 427 -5.24 -17.62 7.89
N PHE A 428 -5.33 -16.51 8.63
CA PHE A 428 -6.54 -15.70 8.71
C PHE A 428 -6.97 -15.17 7.34
N ILE A 429 -6.03 -14.69 6.50
CA ILE A 429 -6.31 -14.27 5.12
C ILE A 429 -6.96 -15.42 4.32
N VAL A 430 -6.39 -16.63 4.38
CA VAL A 430 -6.95 -17.79 3.68
C VAL A 430 -8.33 -18.17 4.22
N GLU A 431 -8.54 -18.08 5.52
CA GLU A 431 -9.80 -18.48 6.15
C GLU A 431 -10.95 -17.51 5.85
N ARG A 432 -10.68 -16.21 5.75
CA ARG A 432 -11.72 -15.17 5.71
C ARG A 432 -11.88 -14.46 4.38
N PHE A 433 -10.83 -14.38 3.57
CA PHE A 433 -10.84 -13.59 2.33
C PHE A 433 -10.79 -14.44 1.06
N ALA A 434 -10.45 -15.73 1.15
CA ALA A 434 -10.30 -16.57 -0.03
C ALA A 434 -11.60 -16.72 -0.83
N ASP A 435 -11.49 -16.64 -2.15
CA ASP A 435 -12.57 -16.96 -3.06
C ASP A 435 -12.77 -18.47 -3.14
N ARG A 436 -13.66 -19.00 -2.28
CA ARG A 436 -13.99 -20.42 -2.21
C ARG A 436 -15.01 -20.87 -3.27
N GLU A 437 -15.83 -19.97 -3.78
CA GLU A 437 -16.89 -20.31 -4.74
C GLU A 437 -16.30 -20.67 -6.10
N ASN A 438 -15.35 -19.87 -6.58
CA ASN A 438 -14.62 -20.20 -7.80
C ASN A 438 -13.61 -21.34 -7.56
N GLY A 439 -13.10 -21.50 -6.35
CA GLY A 439 -12.27 -22.62 -5.95
C GLY A 439 -12.95 -23.99 -6.14
N ALA A 440 -14.23 -24.09 -5.82
CA ALA A 440 -15.01 -25.32 -6.03
C ALA A 440 -15.18 -25.66 -7.52
N ARG A 441 -15.32 -24.66 -8.41
CA ARG A 441 -15.41 -24.83 -9.87
C ARG A 441 -14.07 -25.19 -10.51
N THR A 442 -12.95 -24.85 -9.88
CA THR A 442 -11.58 -25.02 -10.40
C THR A 442 -10.78 -26.13 -9.70
N GLY A 443 -11.45 -27.08 -9.06
CA GLY A 443 -10.80 -28.21 -8.39
C GLY A 443 -10.23 -27.88 -7.00
N GLY A 444 -10.86 -26.95 -6.27
CA GLY A 444 -10.55 -26.67 -4.85
C GLY A 444 -9.41 -25.67 -4.60
N ARG A 445 -8.90 -24.99 -5.65
CA ARG A 445 -7.87 -23.96 -5.52
C ARG A 445 -8.50 -22.57 -5.43
N SER A 446 -8.13 -21.78 -4.40
CA SER A 446 -8.55 -20.39 -4.27
C SER A 446 -8.16 -19.58 -5.52
N ALA A 447 -9.05 -18.66 -5.94
CA ALA A 447 -8.81 -17.76 -7.06
C ALA A 447 -8.47 -16.34 -6.59
N GLY A 448 -7.55 -16.20 -5.65
CA GLY A 448 -7.20 -14.94 -5.00
C GLY A 448 -8.12 -14.62 -3.81
N PHE A 449 -7.99 -13.38 -3.32
CA PHE A 449 -8.62 -12.91 -2.10
C PHE A 449 -9.52 -11.71 -2.38
N TYR A 450 -10.68 -11.69 -1.74
CA TYR A 450 -11.56 -10.54 -1.76
C TYR A 450 -11.00 -9.41 -0.89
N ASP A 451 -11.35 -8.17 -1.22
CA ASP A 451 -10.93 -6.95 -0.52
C ASP A 451 -11.52 -6.84 0.90
N VAL A 452 -12.68 -7.44 1.11
CA VAL A 452 -13.37 -7.51 2.41
C VAL A 452 -13.64 -8.96 2.79
N TRP A 453 -13.68 -9.23 4.10
CA TRP A 453 -13.90 -10.57 4.64
C TRP A 453 -15.34 -11.08 4.43
N ASP A 454 -15.60 -12.35 4.80
CA ASP A 454 -16.88 -13.02 4.58
C ASP A 454 -17.99 -12.62 5.58
N GLN A 455 -17.67 -11.76 6.55
CA GLN A 455 -18.58 -11.25 7.59
C GLN A 455 -18.72 -9.72 7.55
N VAL A 456 -18.46 -9.08 6.39
CA VAL A 456 -18.69 -7.65 6.22
C VAL A 456 -20.18 -7.32 6.32
N GLU A 457 -20.50 -6.11 6.74
CA GLU A 457 -21.86 -5.58 6.68
C GLU A 457 -22.42 -5.69 5.26
N ASP A 458 -23.60 -6.32 5.12
CA ASP A 458 -24.23 -6.60 3.80
C ASP A 458 -25.08 -5.41 3.34
N VAL A 459 -24.48 -4.20 3.30
CA VAL A 459 -25.15 -2.98 2.87
C VAL A 459 -24.57 -2.41 1.59
N GLY A 460 -25.46 -1.95 0.72
CA GLY A 460 -25.11 -1.31 -0.53
C GLY A 460 -24.24 -2.24 -1.39
N ARG A 461 -23.24 -1.65 -2.04
CA ARG A 461 -22.30 -2.40 -2.89
C ARG A 461 -21.21 -3.14 -2.12
N LEU A 462 -21.13 -3.03 -0.79
CA LEU A 462 -20.20 -3.83 0.01
C LEU A 462 -20.54 -5.32 -0.02
N LYS A 463 -21.81 -5.67 -0.20
CA LYS A 463 -22.25 -7.06 -0.45
C LYS A 463 -21.62 -7.71 -1.69
N ASP A 464 -21.15 -6.90 -2.64
CA ASP A 464 -20.45 -7.35 -3.84
C ASP A 464 -18.94 -7.24 -3.59
N ARG A 465 -18.35 -8.27 -2.97
CA ARG A 465 -16.91 -8.32 -2.68
C ARG A 465 -16.10 -8.26 -3.96
N GLN A 466 -15.02 -7.50 -3.97
CA GLN A 466 -14.14 -7.28 -5.11
C GLN A 466 -12.73 -7.85 -4.84
N LYS A 467 -11.92 -7.97 -5.87
CA LYS A 467 -10.52 -8.36 -5.73
C LYS A 467 -9.63 -7.23 -6.21
N SER A 468 -8.91 -6.61 -5.28
CA SER A 468 -7.86 -5.64 -5.57
C SER A 468 -6.61 -6.39 -6.07
N ILE A 469 -6.09 -6.02 -7.24
CA ILE A 469 -4.82 -6.59 -7.72
C ILE A 469 -3.67 -6.18 -6.81
N GLN A 470 -3.71 -4.95 -6.27
CA GLN A 470 -2.68 -4.43 -5.38
C GLN A 470 -2.59 -5.27 -4.10
N ASP A 471 -3.70 -5.44 -3.37
CA ASP A 471 -3.69 -6.23 -2.13
C ASP A 471 -3.37 -7.71 -2.38
N ASN A 472 -3.87 -8.27 -3.49
CA ASN A 472 -3.54 -9.64 -3.87
C ASN A 472 -2.07 -9.82 -4.27
N THR A 473 -1.44 -8.79 -4.83
CA THR A 473 0.01 -8.77 -5.09
C THR A 473 0.81 -8.84 -3.79
N VAL A 474 0.41 -8.07 -2.76
CA VAL A 474 1.03 -8.14 -1.42
C VAL A 474 0.80 -9.51 -0.77
N CYS A 475 -0.42 -10.07 -0.89
CA CYS A 475 -0.69 -11.44 -0.42
C CYS A 475 0.22 -12.46 -1.12
N ALA A 476 0.38 -12.36 -2.44
CA ALA A 476 1.28 -13.26 -3.19
C ALA A 476 2.73 -13.15 -2.70
N GLU A 477 3.24 -11.94 -2.44
CA GLU A 477 4.55 -11.71 -1.84
C GLU A 477 4.68 -12.40 -0.47
N VAL A 478 3.71 -12.20 0.41
CA VAL A 478 3.67 -12.83 1.75
C VAL A 478 3.76 -14.36 1.63
N PHE A 479 2.93 -14.96 0.78
CA PHE A 479 2.90 -16.42 0.62
C PHE A 479 4.16 -16.97 -0.06
N LEU A 480 4.76 -16.26 -1.02
CA LEU A 480 6.04 -16.64 -1.60
C LEU A 480 7.17 -16.62 -0.56
N ARG A 481 7.26 -15.54 0.23
CA ARG A 481 8.27 -15.45 1.30
C ARG A 481 8.05 -16.51 2.37
N LEU A 482 6.82 -16.78 2.78
CA LEU A 482 6.49 -17.88 3.69
C LEU A 482 6.96 -19.23 3.13
N HIS A 483 6.73 -19.53 1.85
CA HIS A 483 7.24 -20.75 1.21
C HIS A 483 8.76 -20.86 1.35
N HIS A 484 9.51 -19.81 1.01
CA HIS A 484 10.97 -19.82 1.10
C HIS A 484 11.48 -19.89 2.53
N LEU A 485 10.84 -19.21 3.47
CA LEU A 485 11.19 -19.25 4.89
C LEU A 485 10.79 -20.56 5.57
N THR A 486 9.70 -21.22 5.17
CA THR A 486 9.14 -22.38 5.88
C THR A 486 9.22 -23.71 5.12
N ARG A 487 9.48 -23.69 3.82
CA ARG A 487 9.40 -24.84 2.89
C ARG A 487 7.98 -25.44 2.79
N GLU A 488 6.96 -24.70 3.16
CA GLU A 488 5.56 -25.12 2.98
C GLU A 488 5.12 -24.91 1.53
N ASP A 489 5.02 -25.98 0.74
CA ASP A 489 4.60 -25.91 -0.68
C ASP A 489 3.21 -25.32 -0.86
N LYS A 490 2.31 -25.52 0.11
CA LYS A 490 0.96 -24.93 0.11
C LYS A 490 1.00 -23.41 -0.02
N SER A 491 1.96 -22.73 0.61
CA SER A 491 2.12 -21.27 0.50
C SER A 491 2.45 -20.86 -0.93
N ARG A 492 3.33 -21.59 -1.64
CA ARG A 492 3.64 -21.35 -3.05
C ARG A 492 2.44 -21.60 -3.96
N GLU A 493 1.65 -22.65 -3.68
CA GLU A 493 0.42 -22.93 -4.43
C GLU A 493 -0.63 -21.82 -4.27
N ILE A 494 -0.79 -21.26 -3.06
CA ILE A 494 -1.67 -20.14 -2.78
C ILE A 494 -1.20 -18.91 -3.55
N ALA A 495 0.09 -18.56 -3.49
CA ALA A 495 0.65 -17.43 -4.23
C ALA A 495 0.42 -17.58 -5.74
N ARG A 496 0.69 -18.76 -6.30
CA ARG A 496 0.42 -19.06 -7.72
C ARG A 496 -1.04 -18.84 -8.08
N ALA A 497 -1.95 -19.44 -7.33
CA ALA A 497 -3.39 -19.34 -7.59
C ALA A 497 -3.89 -17.88 -7.46
N THR A 498 -3.31 -17.11 -6.53
CA THR A 498 -3.60 -15.68 -6.36
C THR A 498 -3.19 -14.89 -7.60
N LEU A 499 -1.99 -15.11 -8.13
CA LEU A 499 -1.51 -14.43 -9.34
C LEU A 499 -2.27 -14.87 -10.60
N GLU A 500 -2.61 -16.15 -10.73
CA GLU A 500 -3.40 -16.69 -11.86
C GLU A 500 -4.78 -16.02 -11.99
N ALA A 501 -5.35 -15.51 -10.88
CA ALA A 501 -6.64 -14.83 -10.88
C ALA A 501 -6.66 -13.51 -11.67
N PHE A 502 -5.51 -12.92 -11.96
CA PHE A 502 -5.40 -11.60 -12.61
C PHE A 502 -4.83 -11.66 -14.04
N VAL A 503 -4.52 -12.83 -14.56
CA VAL A 503 -3.94 -12.99 -15.90
C VAL A 503 -4.83 -12.43 -17.02
N SER A 504 -6.15 -12.54 -16.89
CA SER A 504 -7.08 -11.97 -17.88
C SER A 504 -7.25 -10.45 -17.73
N GLY A 505 -6.99 -9.89 -16.53
CA GLY A 505 -7.24 -8.48 -16.20
C GLY A 505 -6.03 -7.57 -16.40
N TYR A 506 -4.79 -8.04 -16.19
CA TYR A 506 -3.61 -7.19 -16.20
C TYR A 506 -3.39 -6.40 -17.52
N PRO A 507 -3.75 -6.91 -18.73
CA PRO A 507 -3.50 -6.16 -19.96
C PRO A 507 -4.23 -4.82 -20.02
N HIS A 508 -5.37 -4.71 -19.31
CA HIS A 508 -6.14 -3.46 -19.23
C HIS A 508 -5.59 -2.47 -18.19
N MET A 509 -4.65 -2.89 -17.36
CA MET A 509 -4.08 -2.06 -16.29
C MET A 509 -2.75 -1.40 -16.70
N GLY A 510 -2.08 -1.93 -17.75
CA GLY A 510 -0.81 -1.39 -18.22
C GLY A 510 0.22 -1.32 -17.07
N TYR A 511 0.92 -0.19 -16.96
CA TYR A 511 1.96 0.02 -15.93
C TYR A 511 1.43 0.06 -14.49
N PHE A 512 0.11 0.22 -14.27
CA PHE A 512 -0.48 0.08 -12.92
C PHE A 512 -0.41 -1.34 -12.37
N ALA A 513 -0.11 -2.34 -13.20
CA ALA A 513 0.12 -3.72 -12.78
C ALA A 513 1.61 -4.02 -12.48
N ALA A 514 2.47 -3.02 -12.32
CA ALA A 514 3.92 -3.20 -12.15
C ALA A 514 4.28 -4.09 -10.93
N GLY A 515 3.64 -3.89 -9.80
CA GLY A 515 3.84 -4.75 -8.62
C GLY A 515 3.46 -6.21 -8.89
N TYR A 516 2.36 -6.44 -9.61
CA TYR A 516 1.94 -7.78 -10.03
C TYR A 516 2.99 -8.46 -10.92
N ALA A 517 3.56 -7.74 -11.92
CA ALA A 517 4.61 -8.26 -12.78
C ALA A 517 5.82 -8.77 -11.97
N ARG A 518 6.25 -8.00 -10.97
CA ARG A 518 7.34 -8.38 -10.07
C ARG A 518 7.04 -9.69 -9.35
N GLN A 519 5.83 -9.87 -8.82
CA GLN A 519 5.49 -11.11 -8.08
C GLN A 519 5.34 -12.31 -9.01
N VAL A 520 4.83 -12.14 -10.23
CA VAL A 520 4.84 -13.19 -11.26
C VAL A 520 6.28 -13.63 -11.56
N ASP A 521 7.19 -12.68 -11.76
CA ASP A 521 8.60 -13.01 -12.00
C ASP A 521 9.26 -13.70 -10.80
N THR A 522 9.00 -13.25 -9.57
CA THR A 522 9.52 -13.87 -8.34
C THR A 522 9.01 -15.31 -8.14
N LEU A 523 7.76 -15.60 -8.53
CA LEU A 523 7.23 -16.97 -8.51
C LEU A 523 7.93 -17.88 -9.53
N LEU A 524 8.22 -17.36 -10.73
CA LEU A 524 8.82 -18.12 -11.83
C LEU A 524 10.34 -18.25 -11.69
N ASN A 525 10.99 -17.24 -11.12
CA ASN A 525 12.43 -17.16 -10.89
C ASN A 525 12.69 -17.02 -9.38
N PRO A 526 13.01 -18.12 -8.67
CA PRO A 526 13.18 -18.12 -7.22
C PRO A 526 14.19 -17.08 -6.73
N PRO A 527 13.97 -16.45 -5.56
CA PRO A 527 14.89 -15.49 -4.96
C PRO A 527 16.20 -16.14 -4.53
N ALA A 528 17.22 -15.33 -4.29
CA ALA A 528 18.39 -15.75 -3.55
C ALA A 528 18.01 -15.97 -2.08
N GLU A 529 18.02 -17.22 -1.63
CA GLU A 529 17.81 -17.55 -0.22
C GLU A 529 19.16 -17.58 0.49
N VAL A 530 19.29 -16.79 1.56
CA VAL A 530 20.49 -16.77 2.39
C VAL A 530 20.14 -17.20 3.81
N ASN A 531 20.56 -18.41 4.14
CA ASN A 531 20.36 -19.00 5.45
C ASN A 531 21.67 -18.86 6.25
N ILE A 532 21.63 -18.13 7.35
CA ILE A 532 22.80 -17.86 8.18
C ILE A 532 22.67 -18.68 9.46
N VAL A 533 23.59 -19.61 9.65
CA VAL A 533 23.65 -20.47 10.83
C VAL A 533 24.56 -19.83 11.87
N GLY A 534 24.04 -19.56 13.06
CA GLY A 534 24.77 -18.95 14.16
C GLY A 534 23.86 -18.12 15.08
N SER A 535 24.32 -17.84 16.29
CA SER A 535 23.61 -16.88 17.15
C SER A 535 23.62 -15.48 16.53
N ALA A 536 22.61 -14.66 16.81
CA ALA A 536 22.47 -13.33 16.24
C ALA A 536 23.72 -12.46 16.40
N ALA A 537 24.40 -12.53 17.54
CA ALA A 537 25.62 -11.77 17.82
C ALA A 537 26.80 -12.22 16.94
N LEU A 538 27.00 -13.52 16.76
CA LEU A 538 28.10 -14.08 15.94
C LEU A 538 27.81 -13.91 14.43
N ALA A 539 26.55 -13.95 14.03
CA ALA A 539 26.10 -13.87 12.65
C ALA A 539 25.96 -12.44 12.12
N ALA A 540 26.10 -11.40 12.94
CA ALA A 540 25.72 -10.01 12.63
C ALA A 540 26.37 -9.46 11.35
N GLU A 541 27.63 -9.75 11.08
CA GLU A 541 28.33 -9.26 9.88
C GLU A 541 27.86 -9.99 8.62
N LEU A 542 27.70 -11.31 8.67
CA LEU A 542 27.11 -12.11 7.57
C LEU A 542 25.66 -11.70 7.30
N HIS A 543 24.89 -11.43 8.36
CA HIS A 543 23.51 -10.97 8.24
C HIS A 543 23.42 -9.62 7.53
N ARG A 544 24.24 -8.64 7.95
CA ARG A 544 24.33 -7.34 7.28
C ARG A 544 24.73 -7.49 5.81
N ALA A 545 25.72 -8.34 5.50
CA ALA A 545 26.14 -8.62 4.13
C ALA A 545 25.02 -9.27 3.30
N ALA A 546 24.23 -10.18 3.88
CA ALA A 546 23.07 -10.79 3.21
C ALA A 546 21.96 -9.79 2.92
N LEU A 547 21.62 -8.92 3.87
CA LEU A 547 20.64 -7.86 3.67
C LEU A 547 21.08 -6.85 2.59
N ALA A 548 22.40 -6.62 2.44
CA ALA A 548 22.95 -5.67 1.47
C ALA A 548 23.09 -6.23 0.03
N LEU A 549 22.77 -7.49 -0.23
CA LEU A 549 22.90 -8.10 -1.56
C LEU A 549 22.12 -7.33 -2.63
N ASP A 550 22.81 -6.97 -3.73
CA ASP A 550 22.21 -6.31 -4.90
C ASP A 550 21.71 -7.37 -5.92
N VAL A 551 20.61 -8.01 -5.57
CA VAL A 551 19.92 -9.03 -6.37
C VAL A 551 18.46 -8.64 -6.59
N PRO A 552 17.78 -9.17 -7.64
CA PRO A 552 16.38 -8.85 -7.90
C PRO A 552 15.47 -9.15 -6.71
N SER A 553 15.61 -10.33 -6.14
CA SER A 553 14.83 -10.77 -4.99
C SER A 553 15.70 -11.63 -4.05
N ARG A 554 15.51 -11.46 -2.75
CA ARG A 554 16.18 -12.26 -1.71
C ARG A 554 15.24 -12.59 -0.57
N VAL A 555 15.56 -13.65 0.16
CA VAL A 555 14.99 -14.02 1.46
C VAL A 555 16.14 -14.35 2.40
N VAL A 556 16.19 -13.71 3.55
CA VAL A 556 17.27 -13.85 4.53
C VAL A 556 16.71 -14.37 5.85
N GLN A 557 17.38 -15.35 6.45
CA GLN A 557 17.05 -15.78 7.81
C GLN A 557 18.31 -16.13 8.62
N VAL A 558 18.26 -15.84 9.92
CA VAL A 558 19.28 -16.20 10.89
C VAL A 558 18.76 -17.34 11.76
N LEU A 559 19.48 -18.45 11.79
CA LEU A 559 19.09 -19.69 12.46
C LEU A 559 20.13 -20.01 13.56
N ASP A 560 19.69 -19.87 14.81
CA ASP A 560 20.50 -20.23 15.97
C ASP A 560 20.44 -21.74 16.21
N PRO A 561 21.56 -22.50 16.12
CA PRO A 561 21.55 -23.93 16.34
C PRO A 561 21.00 -24.38 17.69
N ALA A 562 21.10 -23.51 18.72
CA ALA A 562 20.56 -23.82 20.04
C ALA A 562 19.02 -23.71 20.11
N ARG A 563 18.41 -22.86 19.27
CA ARG A 563 16.98 -22.59 19.26
C ARG A 563 16.28 -23.25 18.07
N ASP A 564 16.92 -23.22 16.90
CA ASP A 564 16.29 -23.50 15.61
C ASP A 564 16.71 -24.87 15.03
N ALA A 565 17.09 -25.87 15.89
CA ALA A 565 17.59 -27.18 15.47
C ALA A 565 16.64 -27.90 14.48
N ALA A 566 15.33 -27.94 14.78
CA ALA A 566 14.33 -28.55 13.91
C ALA A 566 14.22 -27.84 12.55
N ARG A 567 14.47 -26.54 12.52
CA ARG A 567 14.47 -25.74 11.31
C ARG A 567 15.70 -26.02 10.45
N LEU A 568 16.89 -26.14 11.06
CA LEU A 568 18.11 -26.54 10.38
C LEU A 568 17.96 -27.92 9.75
N GLU A 569 17.37 -28.87 10.47
CA GLU A 569 17.07 -30.21 9.95
C GLU A 569 16.13 -30.16 8.73
N ALA A 570 15.02 -29.39 8.82
CA ALA A 570 14.07 -29.23 7.71
C ALA A 570 14.69 -28.59 6.46
N LEU A 571 15.69 -27.74 6.63
CA LEU A 571 16.45 -27.09 5.55
C LEU A 571 17.66 -27.93 5.10
N SER A 572 17.93 -29.04 5.76
CA SER A 572 19.14 -29.87 5.54
C SER A 572 20.43 -29.06 5.69
N LEU A 573 20.48 -28.13 6.63
CA LEU A 573 21.63 -27.27 6.91
C LEU A 573 22.39 -27.81 8.13
N PRO A 574 23.75 -27.94 8.06
CA PRO A 574 24.53 -28.35 9.20
C PRO A 574 24.62 -27.25 10.26
N ALA A 575 24.69 -27.64 11.53
CA ALA A 575 24.85 -26.69 12.63
C ALA A 575 26.29 -26.11 12.71
N GLU A 576 27.23 -26.74 12.07
CA GLU A 576 28.66 -26.35 12.02
C GLU A 576 29.15 -26.34 10.56
N PRO A 577 30.03 -25.40 10.13
CA PRO A 577 30.59 -24.34 10.97
C PRO A 577 29.57 -23.24 11.30
N ALA A 578 29.74 -22.57 12.46
CA ALA A 578 28.95 -21.41 12.86
C ALA A 578 29.91 -20.30 13.38
N PRO A 579 29.75 -19.00 12.91
CA PRO A 579 28.74 -18.56 11.95
C PRO A 579 29.08 -18.93 10.50
N ALA A 580 28.07 -19.29 9.72
CA ALA A 580 28.20 -19.53 8.28
C ALA A 580 26.92 -19.19 7.53
N ALA A 581 27.05 -18.61 6.33
CA ALA A 581 25.94 -18.35 5.42
C ALA A 581 25.89 -19.38 4.30
N TYR A 582 24.71 -19.82 3.93
CA TYR A 582 24.43 -20.74 2.82
C TYR A 582 23.54 -20.01 1.82
N ALA A 583 24.06 -19.72 0.63
CA ALA A 583 23.29 -19.14 -0.46
C ALA A 583 22.63 -20.25 -1.28
N CYS A 584 21.31 -20.23 -1.37
CA CYS A 584 20.54 -21.25 -2.08
C CYS A 584 19.70 -20.63 -3.22
N PHE A 585 19.60 -21.37 -4.34
CA PHE A 585 18.70 -21.09 -5.45
C PHE A 585 17.92 -22.39 -5.78
N GLY A 586 16.66 -22.44 -5.44
CA GLY A 586 15.87 -23.67 -5.55
C GLY A 586 16.45 -24.77 -4.66
N THR A 587 16.90 -25.88 -5.27
CA THR A 587 17.47 -27.04 -4.56
C THR A 587 19.00 -27.00 -4.43
N MET A 588 19.67 -26.02 -5.06
CA MET A 588 21.14 -25.90 -5.00
C MET A 588 21.53 -24.92 -3.90
N CYS A 589 22.40 -25.34 -2.99
CA CYS A 589 23.03 -24.48 -1.99
C CYS A 589 24.54 -24.43 -2.16
N SER A 590 25.15 -23.31 -1.78
CA SER A 590 26.60 -23.12 -1.75
C SER A 590 27.26 -23.92 -0.66
N ALA A 591 28.60 -24.09 -0.73
CA ALA A 591 29.40 -24.37 0.44
C ALA A 591 29.21 -23.26 1.51
N PRO A 592 29.51 -23.55 2.80
CA PRO A 592 29.40 -22.54 3.85
C PRO A 592 30.32 -21.35 3.60
N VAL A 593 29.76 -20.15 3.67
CA VAL A 593 30.46 -18.86 3.54
C VAL A 593 30.66 -18.29 4.94
N THR A 594 31.88 -18.19 5.41
CA THR A 594 32.21 -17.69 6.76
C THR A 594 32.75 -16.25 6.75
N GLN A 595 33.05 -15.71 5.55
CA GLN A 595 33.54 -14.34 5.38
C GLN A 595 32.48 -13.48 4.68
N PRO A 596 32.02 -12.39 5.28
CA PRO A 596 30.98 -11.53 4.72
C PRO A 596 31.29 -11.03 3.30
N GLU A 597 32.56 -10.74 3.02
CA GLU A 597 33.03 -10.20 1.74
C GLU A 597 32.86 -11.20 0.57
N ALA A 598 32.90 -12.50 0.88
CA ALA A 598 32.75 -13.57 -0.11
C ALA A 598 31.29 -13.82 -0.50
N LEU A 599 30.32 -13.37 0.32
CA LEU A 599 28.91 -13.74 0.15
C LEU A 599 28.32 -13.23 -1.18
N ALA A 600 28.59 -11.98 -1.53
CA ALA A 600 28.05 -11.37 -2.75
C ALA A 600 28.56 -12.09 -4.03
N GLU A 601 29.83 -12.48 -4.05
CA GLU A 601 30.41 -13.23 -5.16
C GLU A 601 29.83 -14.65 -5.23
N THR A 602 29.70 -15.32 -4.09
CA THR A 602 29.09 -16.66 -4.01
C THR A 602 27.65 -16.64 -4.54
N VAL A 603 26.84 -15.68 -4.14
CA VAL A 603 25.45 -15.52 -4.62
C VAL A 603 25.42 -15.29 -6.13
N ARG A 604 26.31 -14.45 -6.67
CA ARG A 604 26.41 -14.19 -8.12
C ARG A 604 26.76 -15.47 -8.90
N GLN A 605 27.73 -16.26 -8.42
CA GLN A 605 28.11 -17.53 -9.04
C GLN A 605 26.96 -18.54 -9.03
N MET A 606 26.26 -18.66 -7.89
CA MET A 606 25.09 -19.53 -7.75
C MET A 606 23.95 -19.11 -8.67
N GLN A 607 23.67 -17.82 -8.79
CA GLN A 607 22.65 -17.28 -9.70
C GLN A 607 22.99 -17.62 -11.16
N GLN A 608 24.24 -17.46 -11.57
CA GLN A 608 24.69 -17.81 -12.93
C GLN A 608 24.57 -19.31 -13.21
N ALA A 609 24.86 -20.14 -12.22
CA ALA A 609 24.73 -21.60 -12.33
C ALA A 609 23.26 -22.03 -12.46
N ALA A 610 22.34 -21.37 -11.72
CA ALA A 610 20.91 -21.66 -11.75
C ALA A 610 20.24 -21.25 -13.09
N VAL A 611 20.76 -20.24 -13.78
CA VAL A 611 20.24 -19.77 -15.08
C VAL A 611 20.74 -20.61 -16.27
N ARG A 612 21.87 -21.34 -16.12
CA ARG A 612 22.34 -22.23 -17.19
C ARG A 612 21.38 -23.42 -17.31
N PRO A 613 20.70 -23.63 -18.48
CA PRO A 613 19.95 -24.85 -18.69
C PRO A 613 20.92 -26.01 -18.50
N ALA A 614 20.50 -27.06 -17.78
CA ALA A 614 21.25 -28.30 -17.71
C ALA A 614 21.57 -28.70 -19.17
N ALA A 615 22.86 -28.60 -19.54
CA ALA A 615 23.29 -29.04 -20.84
C ALA A 615 22.87 -30.50 -20.96
N ALA A 616 22.03 -30.79 -21.97
CA ALA A 616 21.53 -32.12 -22.26
C ALA A 616 22.74 -33.06 -22.29
N THR A 617 22.85 -33.92 -21.27
CA THR A 617 23.65 -35.11 -21.28
C THR A 617 22.86 -36.29 -21.77
#